data_8e3da3fb64abd923aad9359574c56a99
#
_entry.id   8e3da3fb64abd923aad9359574c56a99
#
_cell.length_a   1.000
_cell.length_b   1.000
_cell.length_c   1.000
_cell.angle_alpha   90.00
_cell.angle_beta   90.00
_cell.angle_gamma   90.00
#
_symmetry.space_group_name_H-M   'P 1'
#
loop_
_entity.id
_entity.type
_entity.pdbx_description
1 polymer ?
#
loop_
_entity_poly.entity_id
_entity_poly.type
_entity_poly.pdbx_seq_one_letter_code
_entity_poly.pdbx_strand_id
1 'polypeptide(L)'
;MNDPSLPPTDDSKEPGATPSRQAAWATPVSRLKLSAAPAGAVNLNVDGRQLTGPLKGFGQLWQKTYKVRLSGAAVMPAEVIQVWKAEFPSFWPEGNHFYASLTGIRPGEVALLNLAGPGGMTAPGGLPVISTGVMVIYSDDESFSFMTPQGHMFAAMITFSADEDDGVTVVQVQALVRASDPIYELAFRLGFGHRTEDAFWRQTLENLSRRFGVQGQVQQEVICVDTRVQWSEARNIWHNAAIRTALYTPVAMLRRAFRRSERYER
;
A
#
# COMPACT_ATOMS: atom_id res chain seq x y z
N MET A 1 10.56 -50.34 53.85
CA MET A 1 9.40 -50.71 53.05
C MET A 1 8.99 -49.48 52.30
N ASN A 2 9.16 -49.48 51.00
CA ASN A 2 9.08 -48.32 50.10
C ASN A 2 7.63 -48.05 49.72
N ASP A 3 7.23 -46.78 49.79
CA ASP A 3 5.99 -46.26 49.28
C ASP A 3 6.23 -45.87 47.80
N PRO A 4 5.41 -46.33 46.84
CA PRO A 4 5.55 -45.93 45.43
C PRO A 4 4.79 -44.62 45.18
N SER A 5 5.51 -43.62 44.82
CA SER A 5 5.08 -42.31 44.36
C SER A 5 4.18 -42.36 43.13
N LEU A 6 3.06 -41.64 43.19
CA LEU A 6 2.17 -41.30 42.08
C LEU A 6 2.91 -40.41 41.05
N PRO A 7 2.63 -40.57 39.74
CA PRO A 7 3.19 -39.70 38.73
C PRO A 7 2.53 -38.30 38.75
N PRO A 8 3.26 -37.24 38.42
CA PRO A 8 2.69 -35.89 38.35
C PRO A 8 1.74 -35.77 37.14
N THR A 9 0.52 -35.36 37.41
CA THR A 9 -0.42 -34.88 36.39
C THR A 9 0.06 -33.56 35.87
N ASP A 10 0.63 -33.59 34.67
CA ASP A 10 0.92 -32.41 33.89
C ASP A 10 -0.38 -31.99 33.14
N ASP A 11 -1.13 -31.11 33.72
CA ASP A 11 -2.30 -30.45 33.15
C ASP A 11 -2.16 -28.91 33.27
N SER A 12 -1.11 -28.38 32.74
CA SER A 12 -1.00 -26.94 32.43
C SER A 12 -1.16 -26.68 30.92
N LYS A 13 -2.39 -26.87 30.40
CA LYS A 13 -2.80 -26.15 29.19
C LYS A 13 -2.96 -24.70 29.55
N GLU A 14 -1.94 -23.89 29.27
CA GLU A 14 -2.07 -22.44 29.26
C GLU A 14 -3.15 -22.02 28.25
N PRO A 15 -4.14 -21.19 28.65
CA PRO A 15 -5.12 -20.66 27.73
C PRO A 15 -4.46 -19.60 26.83
N GLY A 16 -4.40 -19.90 25.53
CA GLY A 16 -4.29 -18.90 24.47
C GLY A 16 -3.14 -17.90 24.57
N ALA A 17 -1.93 -18.32 24.24
CA ALA A 17 -0.85 -17.37 23.97
C ALA A 17 -1.31 -16.42 22.84
N THR A 18 -1.54 -15.14 23.15
CA THR A 18 -1.72 -14.08 22.17
C THR A 18 -0.56 -14.17 21.17
N PRO A 19 -0.81 -14.22 19.86
CA PRO A 19 0.28 -14.30 18.88
C PRO A 19 1.31 -13.22 19.18
N SER A 20 2.58 -13.61 19.29
CA SER A 20 3.65 -12.68 19.55
C SER A 20 3.56 -11.52 18.55
N ARG A 21 3.57 -10.26 19.01
CA ARG A 21 3.57 -9.06 18.15
C ARG A 21 4.69 -9.10 17.10
N GLN A 22 5.72 -9.89 17.28
CA GLN A 22 6.75 -10.16 16.29
C GLN A 22 6.22 -10.84 15.02
N ALA A 23 5.21 -11.69 15.12
CA ALA A 23 4.59 -12.35 13.96
C ALA A 23 3.80 -11.38 13.06
N ALA A 24 3.45 -10.19 13.57
CA ALA A 24 2.79 -9.13 12.82
C ALA A 24 3.76 -8.32 11.93
N TRP A 25 5.07 -8.45 12.09
CA TRP A 25 6.06 -7.75 11.30
C TRP A 25 6.65 -8.63 10.20
N ALA A 26 6.90 -8.02 9.04
CA ALA A 26 7.62 -8.68 7.96
C ALA A 26 9.08 -8.95 8.35
N THR A 27 9.59 -10.11 7.93
CA THR A 27 11.03 -10.38 7.99
C THR A 27 11.77 -9.41 7.07
N PRO A 28 12.89 -8.79 7.51
CA PRO A 28 13.67 -7.90 6.66
C PRO A 28 14.15 -8.58 5.39
N VAL A 29 13.98 -7.91 4.25
CA VAL A 29 14.44 -8.39 2.95
C VAL A 29 15.38 -7.39 2.31
N SER A 30 16.42 -7.86 1.66
CA SER A 30 17.36 -7.00 0.91
C SER A 30 16.76 -6.53 -0.42
N ARG A 31 15.93 -7.36 -1.04
CA ARG A 31 15.22 -7.09 -2.30
C ARG A 31 13.85 -7.73 -2.29
N LEU A 32 12.90 -7.06 -2.90
CA LEU A 32 11.56 -7.58 -3.09
C LEU A 32 11.59 -8.78 -4.04
N LYS A 33 10.81 -9.79 -3.71
CA LYS A 33 10.55 -10.95 -4.58
C LYS A 33 9.05 -11.09 -4.77
N LEU A 34 8.65 -11.23 -6.02
CA LEU A 34 7.27 -11.50 -6.38
C LEU A 34 7.11 -12.99 -6.66
N SER A 35 6.20 -13.65 -5.96
CA SER A 35 5.94 -15.09 -6.15
C SER A 35 5.32 -15.38 -7.51
N ALA A 36 4.35 -14.53 -7.92
CA ALA A 36 3.71 -14.56 -9.24
C ALA A 36 3.10 -13.19 -9.54
N ALA A 37 3.10 -12.78 -10.80
CA ALA A 37 2.38 -11.58 -11.21
C ALA A 37 0.93 -11.97 -11.57
N PRO A 38 -0.09 -11.41 -10.90
CA PRO A 38 -1.47 -11.63 -11.29
C PRO A 38 -1.77 -11.17 -12.72
N ALA A 39 -2.79 -11.74 -13.35
CA ALA A 39 -3.19 -11.37 -14.71
C ALA A 39 -3.52 -9.85 -14.76
N GLY A 40 -2.96 -9.17 -15.76
CA GLY A 40 -3.13 -7.71 -15.92
C GLY A 40 -2.13 -6.84 -15.15
N ALA A 41 -1.44 -7.38 -14.15
CA ALA A 41 -0.39 -6.65 -13.43
C ALA A 41 0.88 -6.48 -14.29
N VAL A 42 1.52 -5.32 -14.14
CA VAL A 42 2.81 -5.03 -14.79
C VAL A 42 3.91 -5.04 -13.74
N ASN A 43 4.78 -6.04 -13.78
CA ASN A 43 5.94 -6.14 -12.88
C ASN A 43 7.20 -5.58 -13.55
N LEU A 44 7.31 -4.27 -13.64
CA LEU A 44 8.46 -3.57 -14.22
C LEU A 44 9.38 -2.96 -13.17
N ASN A 45 8.81 -2.52 -12.05
CA ASN A 45 9.47 -1.65 -11.07
C ASN A 45 9.41 -2.19 -9.64
N VAL A 46 9.18 -3.48 -9.44
CA VAL A 46 8.99 -4.07 -8.10
C VAL A 46 9.96 -5.22 -7.82
N ASP A 47 9.92 -6.27 -8.63
CA ASP A 47 10.79 -7.43 -8.42
C ASP A 47 12.27 -7.05 -8.50
N GLY A 48 13.07 -7.53 -7.54
CA GLY A 48 14.48 -7.19 -7.41
C GLY A 48 14.78 -5.78 -6.85
N ARG A 49 13.77 -4.95 -6.56
CA ARG A 49 13.94 -3.62 -5.96
C ARG A 49 14.15 -3.70 -4.46
N GLN A 50 14.84 -2.69 -3.91
CA GLN A 50 14.93 -2.49 -2.47
C GLN A 50 13.68 -1.77 -1.96
N LEU A 51 13.34 -1.97 -0.70
CA LEU A 51 12.38 -1.12 0.00
C LEU A 51 13.00 0.26 0.27
N THR A 52 12.18 1.29 0.11
CA THR A 52 12.59 2.67 0.32
C THR A 52 11.60 3.36 1.25
N GLY A 53 11.98 3.45 2.53
CA GLY A 53 11.21 4.18 3.53
C GLY A 53 11.38 5.70 3.38
N PRO A 54 10.60 6.49 4.14
CA PRO A 54 10.55 7.95 4.00
C PRO A 54 11.89 8.66 4.26
N LEU A 55 12.83 8.03 4.96
CA LEU A 55 14.17 8.58 5.19
C LEU A 55 15.12 8.43 3.99
N LYS A 56 14.73 7.71 2.95
CA LYS A 56 15.52 7.45 1.73
C LYS A 56 14.97 8.14 0.48
N GLY A 57 14.02 9.07 0.64
CA GLY A 57 13.50 9.90 -0.45
C GLY A 57 14.28 11.19 -0.61
N PHE A 58 14.14 11.82 -1.78
CA PHE A 58 14.79 13.09 -2.13
C PHE A 58 14.06 14.30 -1.54
N GLY A 59 12.74 14.37 -1.67
CA GLY A 59 11.92 15.56 -1.41
C GLY A 59 11.76 15.95 0.05
N GLN A 60 10.88 16.91 0.31
CA GLN A 60 10.49 17.28 1.66
C GLN A 60 9.75 16.13 2.35
N LEU A 61 9.88 16.01 3.68
CA LEU A 61 9.19 14.99 4.46
C LEU A 61 7.83 15.52 4.95
N TRP A 62 6.78 14.83 4.57
CA TRP A 62 5.43 15.16 4.94
C TRP A 62 4.80 14.03 5.75
N GLN A 63 4.08 14.39 6.79
CA GLN A 63 3.11 13.53 7.45
C GLN A 63 1.72 13.95 7.00
N LYS A 64 0.95 13.00 6.49
CA LYS A 64 -0.42 13.21 6.05
C LYS A 64 -1.32 12.24 6.79
N THR A 65 -2.40 12.74 7.35
CA THR A 65 -3.38 11.95 8.08
C THR A 65 -4.76 12.22 7.51
N TYR A 66 -5.47 11.17 7.16
CA TYR A 66 -6.85 11.20 6.67
C TYR A 66 -7.68 10.36 7.60
N LYS A 67 -8.78 10.91 8.11
CA LYS A 67 -9.68 10.24 9.06
C LYS A 67 -11.12 10.32 8.61
N VAL A 68 -11.88 9.26 8.86
CA VAL A 68 -13.33 9.25 8.70
C VAL A 68 -13.97 8.58 9.92
N ARG A 69 -14.98 9.21 10.49
CA ARG A 69 -15.82 8.65 11.56
C ARG A 69 -16.98 7.87 10.94
N LEU A 70 -17.17 6.64 11.37
CA LEU A 70 -18.28 5.79 10.91
C LEU A 70 -19.51 5.99 11.79
N SER A 71 -19.92 7.26 11.98
CA SER A 71 -21.05 7.62 12.84
C SER A 71 -22.35 7.02 12.28
N GLY A 72 -23.03 6.21 13.13
CA GLY A 72 -24.26 5.51 12.74
C GLY A 72 -24.04 4.07 12.24
N ALA A 73 -22.80 3.63 12.04
CA ALA A 73 -22.51 2.22 11.82
C ALA A 73 -22.19 1.54 13.17
N ALA A 74 -22.90 0.46 13.48
CA ALA A 74 -22.59 -0.39 14.65
C ALA A 74 -21.52 -1.42 14.22
N VAL A 75 -20.27 -0.98 14.09
CA VAL A 75 -19.14 -1.81 13.63
C VAL A 75 -17.93 -1.61 14.53
N MET A 76 -17.23 -2.71 14.84
CA MET A 76 -16.03 -2.68 15.67
C MET A 76 -14.79 -2.36 14.82
N PRO A 77 -13.77 -1.69 15.37
CA PRO A 77 -12.51 -1.39 14.65
C PRO A 77 -11.88 -2.61 13.98
N ALA A 78 -11.77 -3.73 14.68
CA ALA A 78 -11.18 -4.97 14.13
C ALA A 78 -11.99 -5.51 12.93
N GLU A 79 -13.32 -5.40 12.94
CA GLU A 79 -14.15 -5.80 11.80
C GLU A 79 -13.89 -4.91 10.58
N VAL A 80 -13.74 -3.60 10.80
CA VAL A 80 -13.38 -2.66 9.72
C VAL A 80 -12.03 -3.04 9.10
N ILE A 81 -11.02 -3.34 9.93
CA ILE A 81 -9.69 -3.74 9.44
C ILE A 81 -9.75 -5.06 8.66
N GLN A 82 -10.53 -6.04 9.12
CA GLN A 82 -10.72 -7.30 8.39
C GLN A 82 -11.35 -7.08 7.01
N VAL A 83 -12.44 -6.31 6.94
CA VAL A 83 -13.11 -5.95 5.69
C VAL A 83 -12.17 -5.15 4.79
N TRP A 84 -11.46 -4.18 5.35
CA TRP A 84 -10.54 -3.35 4.59
C TRP A 84 -9.41 -4.18 3.95
N LYS A 85 -8.81 -5.10 4.70
CA LYS A 85 -7.79 -6.02 4.16
C LYS A 85 -8.35 -6.96 3.09
N ALA A 86 -9.53 -7.50 3.31
CA ALA A 86 -10.15 -8.48 2.39
C ALA A 86 -10.60 -7.83 1.06
N GLU A 87 -11.14 -6.62 1.13
CA GLU A 87 -11.72 -5.91 -0.01
C GLU A 87 -10.87 -4.70 -0.44
N PHE A 88 -9.60 -4.60 -0.04
CA PHE A 88 -8.74 -3.42 -0.20
C PHE A 88 -8.75 -2.81 -1.62
N PRO A 89 -8.66 -3.60 -2.70
CA PRO A 89 -8.68 -3.05 -4.06
C PRO A 89 -10.01 -2.38 -4.44
N SER A 90 -11.14 -2.81 -3.85
CA SER A 90 -12.47 -2.31 -4.19
C SER A 90 -12.73 -0.87 -3.71
N PHE A 91 -11.94 -0.42 -2.74
CA PHE A 91 -12.05 0.94 -2.20
C PHE A 91 -11.24 1.97 -2.99
N TRP A 92 -10.40 1.52 -3.92
CA TRP A 92 -9.53 2.40 -4.69
C TRP A 92 -10.31 3.22 -5.74
N PRO A 93 -9.89 4.46 -6.02
CA PRO A 93 -10.46 5.25 -7.11
C PRO A 93 -10.32 4.54 -8.45
N GLU A 94 -11.29 4.74 -9.31
CA GLU A 94 -11.35 4.15 -10.64
C GLU A 94 -10.06 4.39 -11.46
N GLY A 95 -9.69 3.43 -12.28
CA GLY A 95 -8.47 3.45 -13.08
C GLY A 95 -7.20 3.00 -12.35
N ASN A 96 -7.26 2.88 -11.02
CA ASN A 96 -6.14 2.39 -10.20
C ASN A 96 -6.38 0.93 -9.80
N HIS A 97 -5.34 0.11 -9.90
CA HIS A 97 -5.44 -1.31 -9.61
C HIS A 97 -4.40 -1.74 -8.58
N PHE A 98 -4.86 -2.39 -7.54
CA PHE A 98 -4.04 -3.07 -6.54
C PHE A 98 -4.14 -4.58 -6.76
N TYR A 99 -3.01 -5.20 -7.06
CA TYR A 99 -2.91 -6.64 -7.27
C TYR A 99 -2.24 -7.28 -6.05
N ALA A 100 -3.06 -7.71 -5.11
CA ALA A 100 -2.59 -8.42 -3.92
C ALA A 100 -1.95 -9.77 -4.30
N SER A 101 -1.10 -10.28 -3.41
CA SER A 101 -0.70 -11.69 -3.46
C SER A 101 -1.90 -12.61 -3.18
N LEU A 102 -1.75 -13.91 -3.49
CA LEU A 102 -2.79 -14.91 -3.21
C LEU A 102 -3.11 -15.05 -1.72
N THR A 103 -2.18 -14.70 -0.85
CA THR A 103 -2.33 -14.75 0.61
C THR A 103 -2.90 -13.47 1.20
N GLY A 104 -3.15 -12.45 0.37
CA GLY A 104 -3.74 -11.17 0.76
C GLY A 104 -2.75 -10.22 1.44
N ILE A 105 -3.24 -9.35 2.33
CA ILE A 105 -2.44 -8.36 3.06
C ILE A 105 -1.85 -9.01 4.31
N ARG A 106 -0.67 -9.63 4.16
CA ARG A 106 0.10 -10.28 5.24
C ARG A 106 1.54 -9.77 5.25
N PRO A 107 2.22 -9.74 6.40
CA PRO A 107 3.61 -9.30 6.50
C PRO A 107 4.54 -10.04 5.53
N GLY A 108 5.33 -9.29 4.77
CA GLY A 108 6.25 -9.82 3.76
C GLY A 108 5.65 -9.94 2.35
N GLU A 109 4.34 -9.89 2.21
CA GLU A 109 3.69 -9.97 0.90
C GLU A 109 3.90 -8.70 0.08
N VAL A 110 4.09 -8.89 -1.22
CA VAL A 110 4.31 -7.82 -2.19
C VAL A 110 3.09 -7.70 -3.10
N ALA A 111 2.54 -6.49 -3.19
CA ALA A 111 1.47 -6.16 -4.11
C ALA A 111 1.99 -5.31 -5.27
N LEU A 112 1.46 -5.56 -6.48
CA LEU A 112 1.71 -4.73 -7.64
C LEU A 112 0.62 -3.66 -7.78
N LEU A 113 1.02 -2.48 -8.24
CA LEU A 113 0.14 -1.33 -8.43
C LEU A 113 0.23 -0.87 -9.90
N ASN A 114 -0.91 -0.80 -10.54
CA ASN A 114 -1.07 -0.08 -11.80
C ASN A 114 -1.82 1.21 -11.51
N LEU A 115 -1.13 2.34 -11.58
CA LEU A 115 -1.70 3.64 -11.22
C LEU A 115 -2.05 4.43 -12.47
N ALA A 116 -3.22 5.05 -12.44
CA ALA A 116 -3.68 6.01 -13.42
C ALA A 116 -3.01 7.39 -13.17
N GLY A 117 -3.02 8.22 -14.20
CA GLY A 117 -2.71 9.63 -14.07
C GLY A 117 -3.88 10.44 -13.47
N PRO A 118 -3.72 11.77 -13.36
CA PRO A 118 -4.76 12.65 -12.87
C PRO A 118 -6.11 12.42 -13.57
N GLY A 119 -7.19 12.37 -12.79
CA GLY A 119 -8.54 12.13 -13.32
C GLY A 119 -8.78 10.70 -13.85
N GLY A 120 -8.00 9.71 -13.44
CA GLY A 120 -8.17 8.32 -13.90
C GLY A 120 -7.58 8.03 -15.29
N MET A 121 -6.78 8.95 -15.84
CA MET A 121 -6.20 8.83 -17.19
C MET A 121 -5.25 7.63 -17.27
N THR A 122 -5.39 6.83 -18.33
CA THR A 122 -4.49 5.72 -18.64
C THR A 122 -3.58 6.05 -19.83
N ALA A 123 -2.45 5.35 -19.93
CA ALA A 123 -1.60 5.39 -21.11
C ALA A 123 -2.28 4.67 -22.29
N PRO A 124 -1.81 4.89 -23.54
CA PRO A 124 -2.37 4.26 -24.73
C PRO A 124 -2.54 2.74 -24.57
N GLY A 125 -3.66 2.21 -25.06
CA GLY A 125 -4.02 0.80 -24.92
C GLY A 125 -4.49 0.39 -23.52
N GLY A 126 -4.87 1.35 -22.65
CA GLY A 126 -5.33 1.06 -21.29
C GLY A 126 -4.21 0.56 -20.36
N LEU A 127 -2.96 0.94 -20.67
CA LEU A 127 -1.80 0.64 -19.82
C LEU A 127 -1.75 1.63 -18.64
N PRO A 128 -1.12 1.25 -17.50
CA PRO A 128 -0.93 2.19 -16.40
C PRO A 128 0.01 3.34 -16.81
N VAL A 129 -0.21 4.52 -16.22
CA VAL A 129 0.74 5.63 -16.31
C VAL A 129 1.97 5.32 -15.47
N ILE A 130 1.77 4.70 -14.30
CA ILE A 130 2.84 4.25 -13.42
C ILE A 130 2.56 2.80 -13.01
N SER A 131 3.50 1.90 -13.29
CA SER A 131 3.55 0.56 -12.71
C SER A 131 4.55 0.55 -11.56
N THR A 132 4.12 0.13 -10.38
CA THR A 132 4.92 0.07 -9.17
C THR A 132 4.37 -0.98 -8.21
N GLY A 133 4.65 -0.90 -6.92
CA GLY A 133 4.12 -1.80 -5.91
C GLY A 133 4.34 -1.31 -4.50
N VAL A 134 4.01 -2.17 -3.56
CA VAL A 134 4.26 -1.99 -2.12
C VAL A 134 4.54 -3.35 -1.49
N MET A 135 5.22 -3.36 -0.35
CA MET A 135 5.33 -4.53 0.52
C MET A 135 4.57 -4.28 1.82
N VAL A 136 3.85 -5.27 2.28
CA VAL A 136 3.23 -5.28 3.61
C VAL A 136 4.34 -5.45 4.63
N ILE A 137 4.61 -4.42 5.45
CA ILE A 137 5.64 -4.48 6.49
C ILE A 137 5.08 -4.86 7.85
N TYR A 138 3.80 -4.62 8.07
CA TYR A 138 3.08 -4.93 9.30
C TYR A 138 1.62 -5.27 8.99
N SER A 139 1.02 -6.21 9.74
CA SER A 139 -0.43 -6.46 9.72
C SER A 139 -0.86 -7.25 10.95
N ASP A 140 -1.84 -6.70 11.70
CA ASP A 140 -2.57 -7.36 12.78
C ASP A 140 -4.08 -7.07 12.67
N ASP A 141 -4.85 -7.26 13.74
CA ASP A 141 -6.30 -7.05 13.74
C ASP A 141 -6.70 -5.57 13.90
N GLU A 142 -5.78 -4.68 14.24
CA GLU A 142 -6.02 -3.26 14.48
C GLU A 142 -5.50 -2.38 13.34
N SER A 143 -4.48 -2.87 12.59
CA SER A 143 -3.81 -2.07 11.57
C SER A 143 -3.01 -2.92 10.57
N PHE A 144 -2.63 -2.27 9.47
CA PHE A 144 -1.64 -2.80 8.53
C PHE A 144 -0.85 -1.65 7.89
N SER A 145 0.39 -1.94 7.50
CA SER A 145 1.29 -0.92 6.96
C SER A 145 2.01 -1.40 5.71
N PHE A 146 2.16 -0.48 4.78
CA PHE A 146 2.92 -0.69 3.55
C PHE A 146 4.17 0.17 3.52
N MET A 147 5.20 -0.33 2.84
CA MET A 147 6.38 0.42 2.44
C MET A 147 6.59 0.31 0.94
N THR A 148 7.09 1.38 0.34
CA THR A 148 7.25 1.49 -1.11
C THR A 148 8.60 0.95 -1.59
N PRO A 149 8.68 0.42 -2.83
CA PRO A 149 9.94 0.05 -3.46
C PRO A 149 10.66 1.28 -4.01
N GLN A 150 11.96 1.13 -4.21
CA GLN A 150 12.80 2.12 -4.89
C GLN A 150 12.26 2.44 -6.30
N GLY A 151 12.08 3.73 -6.55
CA GLY A 151 11.52 4.27 -7.81
C GLY A 151 10.03 4.50 -7.80
N HIS A 152 9.30 4.07 -6.77
CA HIS A 152 7.93 4.53 -6.53
C HIS A 152 7.90 6.06 -6.43
N MET A 153 6.77 6.71 -6.74
CA MET A 153 6.68 8.17 -6.67
C MET A 153 6.99 8.74 -5.28
N PHE A 154 6.65 7.98 -4.25
CA PHE A 154 6.99 8.29 -2.87
C PHE A 154 7.97 7.26 -2.30
N ALA A 155 8.96 7.71 -1.57
CA ALA A 155 9.64 6.95 -0.54
C ALA A 155 8.78 7.08 0.72
N ALA A 156 8.05 6.03 1.08
CA ALA A 156 6.94 6.15 2.02
C ALA A 156 6.75 4.92 2.91
N MET A 157 6.16 5.21 4.07
CA MET A 157 5.46 4.24 4.90
C MET A 157 4.03 4.74 5.10
N ILE A 158 3.05 3.87 4.87
CA ILE A 158 1.62 4.19 5.00
C ILE A 158 0.99 3.16 5.92
N THR A 159 0.30 3.64 6.94
CA THR A 159 -0.43 2.83 7.92
C THR A 159 -1.93 3.08 7.81
N PHE A 160 -2.67 2.01 7.84
CA PHE A 160 -4.13 1.94 7.85
C PHE A 160 -4.55 1.39 9.20
N SER A 161 -5.38 2.11 9.93
CA SER A 161 -5.85 1.71 11.27
C SER A 161 -7.32 2.04 11.47
N ALA A 162 -7.92 1.38 12.44
CA ALA A 162 -9.22 1.74 12.95
C ALA A 162 -9.19 1.66 14.48
N ASP A 163 -9.73 2.69 15.11
CA ASP A 163 -9.77 2.84 16.56
C ASP A 163 -11.19 3.25 17.00
N GLU A 164 -11.49 3.08 18.27
CA GLU A 164 -12.72 3.62 18.86
C GLU A 164 -12.45 4.99 19.50
N ASP A 165 -13.30 5.96 19.18
CA ASP A 165 -13.28 7.30 19.75
C ASP A 165 -14.71 7.73 20.09
N ASP A 166 -14.99 7.92 21.38
CA ASP A 166 -16.33 8.24 21.92
C ASP A 166 -17.43 7.28 21.43
N GLY A 167 -17.18 5.97 21.44
CA GLY A 167 -18.13 4.93 21.03
C GLY A 167 -18.38 4.88 19.53
N VAL A 168 -17.56 5.55 18.72
CA VAL A 168 -17.64 5.55 17.25
C VAL A 168 -16.33 5.04 16.66
N THR A 169 -16.41 4.10 15.73
CA THR A 169 -15.23 3.66 15.01
C THR A 169 -14.70 4.74 14.09
N VAL A 170 -13.44 5.07 14.26
CA VAL A 170 -12.68 6.04 13.44
C VAL A 170 -11.66 5.29 12.59
N VAL A 171 -11.71 5.48 11.30
CA VAL A 171 -10.79 4.87 10.34
C VAL A 171 -9.76 5.89 9.89
N GLN A 172 -8.50 5.48 9.83
CA GLN A 172 -7.39 6.37 9.52
C GLN A 172 -6.46 5.81 8.47
N VAL A 173 -6.01 6.67 7.56
CA VAL A 173 -4.80 6.49 6.74
C VAL A 173 -3.77 7.50 7.21
N GLN A 174 -2.61 7.05 7.64
CA GLN A 174 -1.49 7.91 8.00
C GLN A 174 -0.28 7.58 7.13
N ALA A 175 0.21 8.56 6.39
CA ALA A 175 1.33 8.43 5.49
C ALA A 175 2.49 9.32 5.94
N LEU A 176 3.68 8.75 6.00
CA LEU A 176 4.94 9.48 6.12
C LEU A 176 5.66 9.34 4.78
N VAL A 177 5.77 10.46 4.04
CA VAL A 177 6.15 10.44 2.63
C VAL A 177 7.19 11.49 2.28
N ARG A 178 8.10 11.13 1.37
CA ARG A 178 8.95 12.03 0.59
C ARG A 178 8.80 11.74 -0.88
N ALA A 179 8.96 12.72 -1.77
CA ALA A 179 9.19 12.42 -3.17
C ALA A 179 10.45 11.56 -3.32
N SER A 180 10.39 10.49 -4.11
CA SER A 180 11.53 9.58 -4.25
C SER A 180 12.72 10.21 -4.94
N ASP A 181 12.49 11.12 -5.90
CA ASP A 181 13.52 11.73 -6.73
C ASP A 181 13.17 13.19 -7.11
N PRO A 182 14.10 13.94 -7.75
CA PRO A 182 13.88 15.33 -8.12
C PRO A 182 12.71 15.59 -9.07
N ILE A 183 12.38 14.65 -9.97
CA ILE A 183 11.27 14.81 -10.91
C ILE A 183 9.94 14.76 -10.18
N TYR A 184 9.77 13.78 -9.30
CA TYR A 184 8.58 13.69 -8.46
C TYR A 184 8.47 14.87 -7.50
N GLU A 185 9.59 15.33 -6.91
CA GLU A 185 9.58 16.52 -6.04
C GLU A 185 9.13 17.77 -6.81
N LEU A 186 9.60 17.95 -8.04
CA LEU A 186 9.14 19.06 -8.87
C LEU A 186 7.63 18.98 -9.13
N ALA A 187 7.11 17.81 -9.49
CA ALA A 187 5.68 17.59 -9.70
C ALA A 187 4.86 17.90 -8.43
N PHE A 188 5.39 17.56 -7.26
CA PHE A 188 4.73 17.84 -5.97
C PHE A 188 4.73 19.33 -5.64
N ARG A 189 5.84 20.03 -5.86
CA ARG A 189 5.91 21.51 -5.70
C ARG A 189 4.97 22.24 -6.63
N LEU A 190 4.73 21.73 -7.83
CA LEU A 190 3.73 22.25 -8.76
C LEU A 190 2.28 21.89 -8.36
N GLY A 191 2.11 21.14 -7.24
CA GLY A 191 0.82 20.79 -6.66
C GLY A 191 0.13 19.58 -7.29
N PHE A 192 0.69 18.96 -8.31
CA PHE A 192 0.07 17.81 -8.97
C PHE A 192 0.11 16.55 -8.11
N GLY A 193 1.24 16.25 -7.47
CA GLY A 193 1.41 15.04 -6.67
C GLY A 193 0.58 15.04 -5.39
N HIS A 194 0.66 16.11 -4.60
CA HIS A 194 -0.08 16.23 -3.34
C HIS A 194 -1.60 16.17 -3.54
N ARG A 195 -2.13 16.94 -4.50
CA ARG A 195 -3.58 16.95 -4.78
C ARG A 195 -4.11 15.60 -5.24
N THR A 196 -3.34 14.90 -6.06
CA THR A 196 -3.71 13.57 -6.55
C THR A 196 -3.73 12.54 -5.41
N GLU A 197 -2.71 12.56 -4.55
CA GLU A 197 -2.64 11.71 -3.37
C GLU A 197 -3.77 12.01 -2.38
N ASP A 198 -4.02 13.29 -2.09
CA ASP A 198 -5.07 13.71 -1.17
C ASP A 198 -6.46 13.28 -1.68
N ALA A 199 -6.73 13.45 -2.97
CA ALA A 199 -7.97 13.00 -3.59
C ALA A 199 -8.11 11.47 -3.55
N PHE A 200 -7.02 10.73 -3.78
CA PHE A 200 -6.98 9.28 -3.74
C PHE A 200 -7.38 8.74 -2.36
N TRP A 201 -6.74 9.20 -1.28
CA TRP A 201 -7.03 8.70 0.06
C TRP A 201 -8.39 9.16 0.57
N ARG A 202 -8.82 10.37 0.22
CA ARG A 202 -10.17 10.84 0.54
C ARG A 202 -11.21 9.93 -0.09
N GLN A 203 -11.13 9.69 -1.38
CA GLN A 203 -12.09 8.82 -2.09
C GLN A 203 -12.04 7.38 -1.58
N THR A 204 -10.85 6.86 -1.25
CA THR A 204 -10.69 5.52 -0.65
C THR A 204 -11.45 5.41 0.66
N LEU A 205 -11.32 6.39 1.57
CA LEU A 205 -12.03 6.40 2.84
C LEU A 205 -13.53 6.64 2.68
N GLU A 206 -13.96 7.45 1.72
CA GLU A 206 -15.37 7.63 1.37
C GLU A 206 -15.99 6.34 0.83
N ASN A 207 -15.25 5.58 0.00
CA ASN A 207 -15.70 4.28 -0.51
C ASN A 207 -15.82 3.27 0.63
N LEU A 208 -14.84 3.25 1.54
CA LEU A 208 -14.87 2.39 2.73
C LEU A 208 -16.05 2.75 3.64
N SER A 209 -16.29 4.03 3.93
CA SER A 209 -17.42 4.45 4.78
C SER A 209 -18.77 4.03 4.17
N ARG A 210 -18.92 4.15 2.85
CA ARG A 210 -20.13 3.68 2.13
C ARG A 210 -20.34 2.16 2.24
N ARG A 211 -19.28 1.37 2.33
CA ARG A 211 -19.37 -0.09 2.53
C ARG A 211 -20.04 -0.43 3.87
N PHE A 212 -19.92 0.45 4.86
CA PHE A 212 -20.58 0.34 6.16
C PHE A 212 -21.89 1.15 6.26
N GLY A 213 -22.44 1.58 5.12
CA GLY A 213 -23.71 2.29 5.06
C GLY A 213 -23.66 3.75 5.53
N VAL A 214 -22.47 4.33 5.65
CA VAL A 214 -22.26 5.69 6.16
C VAL A 214 -21.70 6.61 5.07
N GLN A 215 -22.13 7.86 5.05
CA GLN A 215 -21.51 8.93 4.28
C GLN A 215 -20.62 9.76 5.22
N GLY A 216 -19.42 9.25 5.51
CA GLY A 216 -18.48 9.92 6.39
C GLY A 216 -17.76 11.07 5.69
N GLN A 217 -17.61 12.21 6.38
CA GLN A 217 -16.76 13.30 5.91
C GLN A 217 -15.30 13.01 6.28
N VAL A 218 -14.41 13.00 5.29
CA VAL A 218 -12.99 12.78 5.51
C VAL A 218 -12.32 14.08 6.00
N GLN A 219 -11.74 14.01 7.19
CA GLN A 219 -10.87 15.05 7.74
C GLN A 219 -9.44 14.79 7.27
N GLN A 220 -8.70 15.86 6.97
CA GLN A 220 -7.32 15.78 6.51
C GLN A 220 -6.44 16.72 7.33
N GLU A 221 -5.27 16.19 7.73
CA GLU A 221 -4.19 16.95 8.34
C GLU A 221 -2.91 16.72 7.57
N VAL A 222 -2.16 17.80 7.27
CA VAL A 222 -0.91 17.76 6.52
C VAL A 222 0.16 18.57 7.23
N ILE A 223 1.25 17.91 7.62
CA ILE A 223 2.36 18.52 8.36
C ILE A 223 3.66 18.30 7.57
N CYS A 224 4.37 19.39 7.26
CA CYS A 224 5.74 19.29 6.76
C CYS A 224 6.69 19.04 7.94
N VAL A 225 7.19 17.81 8.06
CA VAL A 225 8.06 17.37 9.16
C VAL A 225 9.51 17.84 8.94
N ASP A 226 9.98 17.81 7.67
CA ASP A 226 11.31 18.27 7.29
C ASP A 226 11.24 18.96 5.92
N THR A 227 11.55 20.24 5.88
CA THR A 227 11.54 21.07 4.67
C THR A 227 12.75 20.84 3.76
N ARG A 228 13.77 20.14 4.24
CA ARG A 228 15.03 19.93 3.50
C ARG A 228 14.87 18.83 2.45
N VAL A 229 15.45 19.05 1.28
CA VAL A 229 15.65 18.02 0.27
C VAL A 229 16.96 17.26 0.50
N GLN A 230 16.98 15.97 0.20
CA GLN A 230 18.15 15.10 0.41
C GLN A 230 18.89 14.88 -0.91
N TRP A 231 19.85 15.73 -1.21
CA TRP A 231 20.62 15.65 -2.47
C TRP A 231 21.37 14.33 -2.67
N SER A 232 21.75 13.65 -1.59
CA SER A 232 22.32 12.29 -1.64
C SER A 232 21.40 11.28 -2.33
N GLU A 233 20.09 11.52 -2.29
CA GLU A 233 19.06 10.64 -2.86
C GLU A 233 18.61 11.09 -4.27
N ALA A 234 19.19 12.14 -4.85
CA ALA A 234 18.88 12.61 -6.20
C ALA A 234 19.08 11.51 -7.27
N ARG A 235 20.03 10.60 -7.05
CA ARG A 235 20.30 9.43 -7.90
C ARG A 235 19.13 8.47 -8.05
N ASN A 236 18.12 8.54 -7.18
CA ASN A 236 16.91 7.73 -7.28
C ASN A 236 16.15 7.95 -8.59
N ILE A 237 16.43 9.05 -9.31
CA ILE A 237 15.88 9.32 -10.64
C ILE A 237 16.11 8.18 -11.64
N TRP A 238 17.21 7.44 -11.53
CA TRP A 238 17.50 6.27 -12.38
C TRP A 238 16.53 5.11 -12.19
N HIS A 239 15.78 5.14 -11.11
CA HIS A 239 14.78 4.12 -10.76
C HIS A 239 13.34 4.60 -10.97
N ASN A 240 13.14 5.85 -11.42
CA ASN A 240 11.83 6.49 -11.55
C ASN A 240 10.82 5.61 -12.29
N ALA A 241 9.76 5.18 -11.59
CA ALA A 241 8.80 4.23 -12.12
C ALA A 241 7.96 4.81 -13.26
N ALA A 242 7.64 6.10 -13.25
CA ALA A 242 6.88 6.74 -14.32
C ALA A 242 7.67 6.73 -15.64
N ILE A 243 8.94 7.15 -15.60
CA ILE A 243 9.84 7.16 -16.77
C ILE A 243 9.97 5.72 -17.33
N ARG A 244 10.26 4.76 -16.46
CA ARG A 244 10.43 3.36 -16.87
C ARG A 244 9.14 2.76 -17.45
N THR A 245 7.97 3.08 -16.88
CA THR A 245 6.68 2.65 -17.40
C THR A 245 6.40 3.28 -18.77
N ALA A 246 6.68 4.58 -18.93
CA ALA A 246 6.52 5.27 -20.21
C ALA A 246 7.40 4.67 -21.32
N LEU A 247 8.66 4.36 -21.02
CA LEU A 247 9.58 3.70 -21.97
C LEU A 247 9.15 2.26 -22.30
N TYR A 248 8.49 1.55 -21.39
CA TYR A 248 7.96 0.20 -21.62
C TYR A 248 6.68 0.19 -22.44
N THR A 249 5.87 1.25 -22.41
CA THR A 249 4.55 1.31 -23.05
C THR A 249 4.57 0.93 -24.54
N PRO A 250 5.48 1.43 -25.40
CA PRO A 250 5.54 1.03 -26.81
C PRO A 250 5.81 -0.48 -26.98
N VAL A 251 6.72 -1.04 -26.18
CA VAL A 251 7.05 -2.47 -26.21
C VAL A 251 5.84 -3.33 -25.83
N ALA A 252 5.09 -2.91 -24.78
CA ALA A 252 3.89 -3.59 -24.35
C ALA A 252 2.78 -3.57 -25.42
N MET A 253 2.63 -2.43 -26.11
CA MET A 253 1.67 -2.28 -27.22
C MET A 253 2.01 -3.23 -28.38
N LEU A 254 3.27 -3.28 -28.81
CA LEU A 254 3.73 -4.19 -29.84
C LEU A 254 3.47 -5.65 -29.48
N ARG A 255 3.83 -6.07 -28.26
CA ARG A 255 3.57 -7.44 -27.78
C ARG A 255 2.08 -7.79 -27.76
N ARG A 256 1.19 -6.85 -27.44
CA ARG A 256 -0.25 -7.06 -27.49
C ARG A 256 -0.75 -7.20 -28.92
N ALA A 257 -0.25 -6.41 -29.86
CA ALA A 257 -0.60 -6.49 -31.26
C ALA A 257 -0.23 -7.87 -31.85
N PHE A 258 0.98 -8.37 -31.59
CA PHE A 258 1.40 -9.68 -32.06
C PHE A 258 0.57 -10.84 -31.49
N ARG A 259 0.26 -10.81 -30.17
CA ARG A 259 -0.60 -11.83 -29.54
C ARG A 259 -2.04 -11.81 -30.07
N ARG A 260 -2.51 -10.69 -30.60
CA ARG A 260 -3.85 -10.58 -31.20
C ARG A 260 -3.87 -11.17 -32.60
N SER A 261 -2.82 -11.01 -33.40
CA SER A 261 -2.73 -11.62 -34.73
C SER A 261 -2.68 -13.15 -34.66
N GLU A 262 -1.91 -13.74 -33.71
CA GLU A 262 -1.86 -15.19 -33.51
C GLU A 262 -3.19 -15.83 -33.10
N ARG A 263 -4.11 -15.06 -32.52
CA ARG A 263 -5.48 -15.55 -32.19
C ARG A 263 -6.44 -15.53 -33.37
N TYR A 264 -6.17 -14.73 -34.39
CA TYR A 264 -7.00 -14.67 -35.59
C TYR A 264 -6.58 -15.71 -36.65
N GLU A 265 -5.39 -16.29 -36.49
CA GLU A 265 -4.88 -17.34 -37.40
C GLU A 265 -5.16 -18.79 -36.91
N ARG A 266 -5.81 -18.92 -35.74
CA ARG A 266 -6.31 -20.20 -35.19
C ARG A 266 -7.83 -20.24 -35.20
#